data_e07b20c628d53813f91f45afff4d77ff
#
_entry.id   e07b20c628d53813f91f45afff4d77ff
#
_cell.length_a   1.000
_cell.length_b   1.000
_cell.length_c   1.000
_cell.angle_alpha   90.00
_cell.angle_beta   90.00
_cell.angle_gamma   90.00
#
_symmetry.space_group_name_H-M   'P 1'
#
loop_
_entity.id
_entity.type
_entity.pdbx_description
1 polymer ?
#
loop_
_entity_poly.entity_id
_entity_poly.type
_entity_poly.pdbx_seq_one_letter_code
_entity_poly.pdbx_strand_id
1 'polypeptide(L)'
;MMDPERHITLRELQRLVRQTLDERFALPLWVSAEISEIKVNYSGHCYLELVEKGGDNGVPTAQARAVIWRSNYPRIAGYFEAETGQRLAA
;
A
#
# COMPACT_ATOMS: atom_id res chain seq x y z
N MET A 1 30.94 -2.35 -14.36
CA MET A 1 31.65 -2.80 -13.16
C MET A 1 31.53 -1.74 -12.07
N MET A 2 31.19 -2.16 -10.87
CA MET A 2 31.09 -1.23 -9.76
C MET A 2 32.45 -0.86 -9.20
N ASP A 3 32.65 0.41 -9.00
CA ASP A 3 33.83 0.94 -8.34
C ASP A 3 33.54 1.01 -6.84
N PRO A 4 34.26 0.26 -6.00
CA PRO A 4 33.96 0.24 -4.56
C PRO A 4 34.17 1.61 -3.89
N GLU A 5 34.89 2.54 -4.52
CA GLU A 5 35.05 3.88 -3.98
C GLU A 5 33.85 4.79 -4.27
N ARG A 6 32.94 4.35 -5.13
CA ARG A 6 31.75 5.12 -5.51
C ARG A 6 30.48 4.58 -4.89
N HIS A 7 30.61 3.91 -3.78
CA HIS A 7 29.44 3.42 -3.07
C HIS A 7 28.80 4.57 -2.29
N ILE A 8 27.51 4.44 -2.06
CA ILE A 8 26.77 5.31 -1.17
C ILE A 8 26.37 4.52 0.07
N THR A 9 26.04 5.22 1.13
CA THR A 9 25.55 4.57 2.34
C THR A 9 24.11 4.12 2.15
N LEU A 10 23.67 3.16 2.97
CA LEU A 10 22.27 2.74 2.96
C LEU A 10 21.34 3.91 3.24
N ARG A 11 21.72 4.78 4.16
CA ARG A 11 20.94 5.98 4.48
C ARG A 11 20.78 6.89 3.27
N GLU A 12 21.86 7.08 2.53
CA GLU A 12 21.81 7.89 1.31
C GLU A 12 20.92 7.26 0.23
N LEU A 13 21.02 5.94 0.07
CA LEU A 13 20.14 5.23 -0.86
C LEU A 13 18.68 5.41 -0.49
N GLN A 14 18.35 5.24 0.78
CA GLN A 14 16.97 5.41 1.25
C GLN A 14 16.48 6.85 1.02
N ARG A 15 17.35 7.83 1.26
CA ARG A 15 17.00 9.23 1.01
C ARG A 15 16.73 9.50 -0.46
N LEU A 16 17.55 8.95 -1.34
CA LEU A 16 17.38 9.11 -2.79
C LEU A 16 16.09 8.46 -3.28
N VAL A 17 15.79 7.26 -2.78
CA VAL A 17 14.54 6.56 -3.13
C VAL A 17 13.34 7.40 -2.69
N ARG A 18 13.34 7.87 -1.44
CA ARG A 18 12.25 8.71 -0.93
C ARG A 18 12.10 9.98 -1.74
N GLN A 19 13.19 10.68 -2.01
CA GLN A 19 13.16 11.91 -2.78
C GLN A 19 12.62 11.70 -4.19
N THR A 20 13.04 10.62 -4.85
CA THR A 20 12.57 10.30 -6.19
C THR A 20 11.08 10.02 -6.19
N LEU A 21 10.58 9.27 -5.20
CA LEU A 21 9.16 9.00 -5.08
C LEU A 21 8.37 10.28 -4.79
N ASP A 22 8.86 11.12 -3.87
CA ASP A 22 8.19 12.36 -3.53
C ASP A 22 8.11 13.31 -4.72
N GLU A 23 9.15 13.38 -5.53
CA GLU A 23 9.16 14.22 -6.73
C GLU A 23 8.23 13.70 -7.81
N ARG A 24 8.20 12.39 -8.01
CA ARG A 24 7.39 11.77 -9.05
C ARG A 24 5.92 11.70 -8.65
N PHE A 25 5.64 11.51 -7.35
CA PHE A 25 4.29 11.38 -6.81
C PHE A 25 4.00 12.53 -5.84
N ALA A 26 4.25 13.76 -6.30
CA ALA A 26 4.06 14.96 -5.48
C ALA A 26 2.61 15.18 -5.05
N LEU A 27 1.66 14.67 -5.84
CA LEU A 27 0.23 14.76 -5.54
C LEU A 27 -0.33 13.37 -5.30
N PRO A 28 -1.27 13.23 -4.36
CA PRO A 28 -1.97 11.96 -4.18
C PRO A 28 -2.64 11.51 -5.46
N LEU A 29 -2.62 10.21 -5.70
CA LEU A 29 -3.28 9.60 -6.84
C LEU A 29 -4.50 8.81 -6.37
N TRP A 30 -5.57 8.87 -7.14
CA TRP A 30 -6.72 8.00 -6.91
C TRP A 30 -6.44 6.67 -7.57
N VAL A 31 -6.54 5.60 -6.79
CA VAL A 31 -6.27 4.24 -7.27
C VAL A 31 -7.51 3.39 -7.01
N SER A 32 -7.91 2.64 -8.02
CA SER A 32 -9.02 1.70 -7.91
C SER A 32 -8.46 0.29 -7.87
N ALA A 33 -8.91 -0.49 -6.90
CA ALA A 33 -8.48 -1.87 -6.75
C ALA A 33 -9.53 -2.63 -5.94
N GLU A 34 -9.48 -3.96 -5.99
CA GLU A 34 -10.30 -4.82 -5.15
C GLU A 34 -9.47 -5.27 -3.94
N ILE A 35 -10.15 -5.47 -2.83
CA ILE A 35 -9.53 -6.07 -1.64
C ILE A 35 -9.75 -7.57 -1.74
N SER A 36 -8.67 -8.32 -1.97
CA SER A 36 -8.76 -9.78 -2.02
C SER A 36 -8.62 -10.41 -0.65
N GLU A 37 -7.94 -9.74 0.27
CA GLU A 37 -7.72 -10.24 1.60
C GLU A 37 -7.57 -9.08 2.56
N ILE A 38 -8.10 -9.25 3.76
CA ILE A 38 -7.98 -8.24 4.81
C ILE A 38 -7.82 -8.94 6.15
N LYS A 39 -6.92 -8.43 6.97
CA LYS A 39 -6.67 -8.97 8.30
C LYS A 39 -6.33 -7.84 9.26
N VAL A 40 -7.11 -7.73 10.32
CA VAL A 40 -6.79 -6.83 11.43
C VAL A 40 -6.14 -7.67 12.50
N ASN A 41 -4.87 -7.39 12.80
CA ASN A 41 -4.16 -8.17 13.81
C ASN A 41 -4.47 -7.64 15.22
N TYR A 42 -3.98 -8.37 16.22
CA TYR A 42 -4.25 -8.01 17.61
C TYR A 42 -3.63 -6.68 18.03
N SER A 43 -2.62 -6.20 17.32
CA SER A 43 -2.02 -4.88 17.59
C SER A 43 -2.83 -3.73 16.99
N GLY A 44 -3.86 -4.03 16.21
CA GLY A 44 -4.75 -3.03 15.63
C GLY A 44 -4.39 -2.56 14.23
N HIS A 45 -3.28 -3.04 13.68
CA HIS A 45 -2.93 -2.74 12.29
C HIS A 45 -3.76 -3.59 11.34
N CYS A 46 -4.21 -2.98 10.25
CA CYS A 46 -5.00 -3.66 9.24
C CYS A 46 -4.12 -3.92 8.02
N TYR A 47 -3.98 -5.19 7.66
CA TYR A 47 -3.20 -5.62 6.51
C TYR A 47 -4.15 -6.01 5.38
N LEU A 48 -3.88 -5.50 4.19
CA LEU A 48 -4.72 -5.72 3.02
C LEU A 48 -3.90 -6.28 1.88
N GLU A 49 -4.54 -7.09 1.06
CA GLU A 49 -4.02 -7.40 -0.25
C GLU A 49 -4.94 -6.79 -1.29
N LEU A 50 -4.37 -5.95 -2.15
CA LEU A 50 -5.08 -5.27 -3.22
C LEU A 50 -4.78 -5.95 -4.53
N VAL A 51 -5.81 -6.13 -5.35
CA VAL A 51 -5.65 -6.77 -6.65
C VAL A 51 -6.41 -5.99 -7.71
N GLU A 52 -5.91 -6.07 -8.92
CA GLU A 52 -6.61 -5.64 -10.10
C GLU A 52 -6.87 -6.87 -10.96
N LYS A 53 -8.14 -7.17 -11.17
CA LYS A 53 -8.52 -8.29 -12.00
C LYS A 53 -8.74 -7.79 -13.42
N GLY A 54 -8.07 -8.39 -14.37
CA GLY A 54 -8.20 -7.99 -15.77
C GLY A 54 -7.96 -9.12 -16.73
N GLY A 55 -7.61 -10.29 -16.20
CA GLY A 55 -7.30 -11.43 -17.03
C GLY A 55 -8.47 -12.37 -17.20
N ASP A 56 -8.50 -13.06 -18.33
CA ASP A 56 -9.54 -14.05 -18.64
C ASP A 56 -9.46 -15.29 -17.77
N ASN A 57 -8.33 -15.48 -17.09
CA ASN A 57 -8.05 -16.69 -16.31
C ASN A 57 -8.26 -16.48 -14.80
N GLY A 58 -8.81 -15.35 -14.40
CA GLY A 58 -8.93 -15.01 -12.99
C GLY A 58 -7.61 -14.65 -12.32
N VAL A 59 -6.53 -14.58 -13.08
CA VAL A 59 -5.23 -14.18 -12.57
C VAL A 59 -5.19 -12.65 -12.46
N PRO A 60 -4.84 -12.09 -11.30
CA PRO A 60 -4.73 -10.63 -11.19
C PRO A 60 -3.66 -10.08 -12.12
N THR A 61 -3.93 -8.93 -12.72
CA THR A 61 -2.95 -8.22 -13.54
C THR A 61 -2.00 -7.39 -12.68
N ALA A 62 -2.40 -7.09 -11.44
CA ALA A 62 -1.57 -6.38 -10.50
C ALA A 62 -1.95 -6.77 -9.08
N GLN A 63 -0.97 -6.79 -8.19
CA GLN A 63 -1.15 -7.07 -6.77
C GLN A 63 -0.27 -6.14 -5.96
N ALA A 64 -0.76 -5.72 -4.81
CA ALA A 64 0.03 -4.95 -3.86
C ALA A 64 -0.44 -5.26 -2.44
N ARG A 65 0.50 -5.24 -1.52
CA ARG A 65 0.17 -5.31 -0.10
C ARG A 65 0.09 -3.89 0.44
N ALA A 66 -0.86 -3.68 1.34
CA ALA A 66 -1.05 -2.40 1.96
C ALA A 66 -1.26 -2.58 3.46
N VAL A 67 -0.98 -1.54 4.20
CA VAL A 67 -1.21 -1.54 5.63
C VAL A 67 -1.91 -0.25 6.01
N ILE A 68 -2.93 -0.37 6.86
CA ILE A 68 -3.54 0.77 7.52
C ILE A 68 -3.10 0.69 8.98
N TRP A 69 -2.32 1.66 9.39
CA TRP A 69 -1.80 1.69 10.75
C TRP A 69 -2.93 1.90 11.75
N ARG A 70 -2.80 1.31 12.93
CA ARG A 70 -3.85 1.37 13.96
C ARG A 70 -4.30 2.80 14.28
N SER A 71 -3.42 3.77 14.17
CA SER A 71 -3.75 5.16 14.44
C SER A 71 -4.75 5.74 13.44
N ASN A 72 -4.79 5.21 12.23
CA ASN A 72 -5.67 5.66 11.17
C ASN A 72 -6.85 4.71 10.92
N TYR A 73 -6.75 3.49 11.41
CA TYR A 73 -7.73 2.45 11.08
C TYR A 73 -9.15 2.82 11.48
N PRO A 74 -9.45 3.31 12.70
CA PRO A 74 -10.83 3.61 13.07
C PRO A 74 -11.48 4.64 12.15
N ARG A 75 -10.74 5.65 11.76
CA ARG A 75 -11.25 6.70 10.87
C ARG A 75 -11.54 6.15 9.47
N ILE A 76 -10.62 5.37 8.94
CA ILE A 76 -10.74 4.80 7.60
C ILE A 76 -11.84 3.74 7.59
N ALA A 77 -11.88 2.88 8.60
CA ALA A 77 -12.90 1.83 8.70
C ALA A 77 -14.30 2.42 8.84
N GLY A 78 -14.42 3.48 9.64
CA GLY A 78 -15.70 4.17 9.79
C GLY A 78 -16.19 4.80 8.50
N TYR A 79 -15.30 5.43 7.76
CA TYR A 79 -15.64 5.99 6.46
C TYR A 79 -16.04 4.92 5.46
N PHE A 80 -15.30 3.84 5.42
CA PHE A 80 -15.59 2.71 4.52
C PHE A 80 -16.98 2.13 4.83
N GLU A 81 -17.28 1.90 6.10
CA GLU A 81 -18.57 1.35 6.51
C GLU A 81 -19.72 2.30 6.16
N ALA A 82 -19.52 3.59 6.35
CA ALA A 82 -20.54 4.60 6.02
C ALA A 82 -20.83 4.62 4.52
N GLU A 83 -19.80 4.48 3.69
CA GLU A 83 -19.94 4.56 2.23
C GLU A 83 -20.44 3.25 1.62
N THR A 84 -20.07 2.11 2.17
CA THR A 84 -20.36 0.81 1.54
C THR A 84 -21.42 0.01 2.28
N GLY A 85 -21.69 0.32 3.52
CA GLY A 85 -22.55 -0.49 4.38
C GLY A 85 -21.89 -1.78 4.86
N GLN A 86 -20.61 -1.97 4.55
CA GLN A 86 -19.86 -3.16 4.94
C GLN A 86 -18.73 -2.80 5.87
N ARG A 87 -18.38 -3.72 6.75
CA ARG A 87 -17.25 -3.53 7.65
C ARG A 87 -15.93 -3.76 6.91
N LEU A 88 -14.95 -2.95 7.23
CA LEU A 88 -13.58 -3.12 6.74
C LEU A 88 -12.86 -4.11 7.66
N ALA A 89 -13.21 -5.38 7.56
CA ALA A 89 -12.67 -6.46 8.37
C ALA A 89 -12.84 -7.78 7.62
N ALA A 90 -12.09 -8.78 8.09
CA ALA A 90 -12.18 -10.13 7.51
C ALA A 90 -13.55 -10.75 7.71
#